data_3a851b1dcba0444bf895ab963c42b29c
#
_entry.id   3a851b1dcba0444bf895ab963c42b29c
#
_cell.length_a   1.000
_cell.length_b   1.000
_cell.length_c   1.000
_cell.angle_alpha   90.00
_cell.angle_beta   90.00
_cell.angle_gamma   90.00
#
_symmetry.space_group_name_H-M   'P 1'
#
loop_
_entity.id
_entity.type
_entity.pdbx_description
1 polymer ?
#
loop_
_entity_poly.entity_id
_entity_poly.type
_entity_poly.pdbx_seq_one_letter_code
_entity_poly.pdbx_strand_id
1 'polypeptide(L)'
;MEASVVKIEPPGGDPLARFNSDYYEGLNAGQEVVRLGLKDPKDRASLHSRLEETDLLLTASRPAALGRLGLSWPELHARFPRLCHVAIVGHPPPDEDAPGHDLTYQARFGTLTPPELPRVLVADLAGAERAVSAALSLLLARERGQGAGYEQVALSEAARSFAEPLRQGLAAPGGDLGGGFPGYGLYHTREGHVALAALELHFWERLLQELGVKGDERRDLERIFETKTAKQWEEWAAERDLPLAAVRGIERNEEAEGDETAFVSERRRTSTRGEDKS
;
A
#
# COMPACT_ATOMS: atom_id res chain seq x y z
N MET A 1 21.17 -3.43 1.53
CA MET A 1 21.34 -4.82 2.00
C MET A 1 20.98 -5.71 0.83
N GLU A 2 21.87 -6.58 0.43
CA GLU A 2 21.61 -7.53 -0.64
C GLU A 2 21.02 -8.79 -0.02
N ALA A 3 19.70 -8.99 -0.19
CA ALA A 3 19.04 -10.25 0.13
C ALA A 3 18.86 -11.03 -1.18
N SER A 4 19.18 -12.31 -1.19
CA SER A 4 18.80 -13.21 -2.28
C SER A 4 17.31 -13.56 -2.11
N VAL A 5 16.49 -13.19 -3.09
CA VAL A 5 15.05 -13.40 -3.02
C VAL A 5 14.59 -14.34 -4.12
N VAL A 6 13.88 -15.40 -3.72
CA VAL A 6 13.23 -16.34 -4.65
C VAL A 6 11.73 -16.21 -4.48
N LYS A 7 11.03 -15.76 -5.52
CA LYS A 7 9.56 -15.67 -5.55
C LYS A 7 8.99 -16.96 -6.12
N ILE A 8 8.12 -17.61 -5.35
CA ILE A 8 7.40 -18.81 -5.81
C ILE A 8 6.01 -18.41 -6.29
N GLU A 9 5.72 -18.68 -7.54
CA GLU A 9 4.42 -18.43 -8.17
C GLU A 9 3.69 -19.74 -8.49
N PRO A 10 2.35 -19.71 -8.57
CA PRO A 10 1.59 -20.84 -9.11
C PRO A 10 1.94 -21.07 -10.60
N PRO A 11 1.62 -22.25 -11.18
CA PRO A 11 1.91 -22.55 -12.59
C PRO A 11 1.33 -21.53 -13.59
N GLY A 12 0.21 -20.88 -13.23
CA GLY A 12 -0.42 -19.82 -14.03
C GLY A 12 0.24 -18.44 -13.93
N GLY A 13 1.28 -18.30 -13.11
CA GLY A 13 1.96 -17.03 -12.85
C GLY A 13 1.19 -16.11 -11.88
N ASP A 14 1.75 -14.93 -11.65
CA ASP A 14 1.14 -13.89 -10.83
C ASP A 14 0.07 -13.13 -11.65
N PRO A 15 -1.15 -12.95 -11.13
CA PRO A 15 -2.18 -12.15 -11.80
C PRO A 15 -1.74 -10.73 -12.14
N LEU A 16 -0.86 -10.11 -11.35
CA LEU A 16 -0.37 -8.76 -11.59
C LEU A 16 0.32 -8.62 -12.96
N ALA A 17 1.04 -9.65 -13.40
CA ALA A 17 1.67 -9.66 -14.72
C ALA A 17 0.68 -9.49 -15.89
N ARG A 18 -0.61 -9.83 -15.67
CA ARG A 18 -1.68 -9.65 -16.65
C ARG A 18 -2.36 -8.30 -16.57
N PHE A 19 -2.33 -7.66 -15.39
CA PHE A 19 -2.93 -6.34 -15.18
C PHE A 19 -1.98 -5.22 -15.59
N ASN A 20 -0.69 -5.37 -15.26
CA ASN A 20 0.35 -4.41 -15.54
C ASN A 20 1.72 -5.11 -15.52
N SER A 21 2.23 -5.46 -16.71
CA SER A 21 3.50 -6.16 -16.87
C SER A 21 4.69 -5.35 -16.35
N ASP A 22 4.73 -4.06 -16.65
CA ASP A 22 5.86 -3.19 -16.32
C ASP A 22 5.97 -3.01 -14.80
N TYR A 23 4.82 -2.84 -14.13
CA TYR A 23 4.79 -2.78 -12.66
C TYR A 23 5.17 -4.11 -12.03
N TYR A 24 4.71 -5.23 -12.59
CA TYR A 24 5.13 -6.57 -12.16
C TYR A 24 6.63 -6.78 -12.32
N GLU A 25 7.21 -6.43 -13.47
CA GLU A 25 8.64 -6.54 -13.72
C GLU A 25 9.46 -5.65 -12.80
N GLY A 26 9.02 -4.41 -12.57
CA GLY A 26 9.66 -3.50 -11.62
C GLY A 26 9.69 -4.05 -10.19
N LEU A 27 8.57 -4.62 -9.71
CA LEU A 27 8.49 -5.22 -8.37
C LEU A 27 9.35 -6.49 -8.22
N ASN A 28 9.59 -7.23 -9.30
CA ASN A 28 10.37 -8.46 -9.27
C ASN A 28 11.82 -8.28 -9.74
N ALA A 29 12.24 -7.05 -10.03
CA ALA A 29 13.60 -6.76 -10.47
C ALA A 29 14.64 -7.27 -9.46
N GLY A 30 15.58 -8.10 -9.95
CA GLY A 30 16.63 -8.71 -9.11
C GLY A 30 16.19 -9.94 -8.30
N GLN A 31 14.95 -10.42 -8.45
CA GLN A 31 14.46 -11.66 -7.83
C GLN A 31 14.53 -12.84 -8.81
N GLU A 32 14.74 -14.05 -8.29
CA GLU A 32 14.49 -15.27 -9.04
C GLU A 32 13.00 -15.62 -8.95
N VAL A 33 12.30 -15.73 -10.09
CA VAL A 33 10.90 -16.14 -10.12
C VAL A 33 10.80 -17.60 -10.55
N VAL A 34 10.20 -18.46 -9.70
CA VAL A 34 10.05 -19.89 -9.94
C VAL A 34 8.57 -20.27 -9.87
N ARG A 35 8.09 -21.04 -10.86
CA ARG A 35 6.71 -21.52 -10.90
C ARG A 35 6.61 -22.92 -10.36
N LEU A 36 5.84 -23.11 -9.28
CA LEU A 36 5.61 -24.41 -8.64
C LEU A 36 4.11 -24.64 -8.41
N GLY A 37 3.65 -25.84 -8.81
CA GLY A 37 2.31 -26.33 -8.50
C GLY A 37 2.30 -27.09 -7.19
N LEU A 38 2.16 -26.43 -6.04
CA LEU A 38 2.30 -27.04 -4.71
C LEU A 38 1.33 -28.19 -4.39
N LYS A 39 0.39 -28.49 -5.29
CA LYS A 39 -0.40 -29.74 -5.25
C LYS A 39 0.38 -30.95 -5.79
N ASP A 40 1.39 -30.72 -6.62
CA ASP A 40 2.28 -31.77 -7.12
C ASP A 40 3.34 -32.12 -6.06
N PRO A 41 3.51 -33.39 -5.71
CA PRO A 41 4.54 -33.81 -4.75
C PRO A 41 5.98 -33.46 -5.16
N LYS A 42 6.29 -33.44 -6.47
CA LYS A 42 7.62 -33.07 -6.96
C LYS A 42 7.92 -31.59 -6.73
N ASP A 43 6.94 -30.75 -7.03
CA ASP A 43 7.07 -29.29 -6.82
C ASP A 43 7.15 -28.95 -5.33
N ARG A 44 6.41 -29.67 -4.46
CA ARG A 44 6.58 -29.56 -3.01
C ARG A 44 7.96 -29.98 -2.53
N ALA A 45 8.52 -31.06 -3.09
CA ALA A 45 9.87 -31.48 -2.77
C ALA A 45 10.90 -30.41 -3.19
N SER A 46 10.71 -29.80 -4.36
CA SER A 46 11.53 -28.68 -4.81
C SER A 46 11.43 -27.46 -3.88
N LEU A 47 10.23 -27.10 -3.41
CA LEU A 47 10.05 -26.05 -2.41
C LEU A 47 10.78 -26.41 -1.10
N HIS A 48 10.62 -27.63 -0.60
CA HIS A 48 11.27 -28.06 0.63
C HIS A 48 12.80 -27.98 0.55
N SER A 49 13.42 -28.41 -0.55
CA SER A 49 14.87 -28.26 -0.74
C SER A 49 15.34 -26.80 -0.69
N ARG A 50 14.54 -25.87 -1.23
CA ARG A 50 14.85 -24.45 -1.14
C ARG A 50 14.72 -23.92 0.29
N LEU A 51 13.72 -24.39 1.04
CA LEU A 51 13.49 -23.98 2.44
C LEU A 51 14.61 -24.44 3.39
N GLU A 52 15.37 -25.48 3.07
CA GLU A 52 16.53 -25.93 3.84
C GLU A 52 17.63 -24.88 3.92
N GLU A 53 17.77 -24.05 2.88
CA GLU A 53 18.78 -22.99 2.77
C GLU A 53 18.21 -21.57 2.97
N THR A 54 16.92 -21.48 3.29
CA THR A 54 16.19 -20.21 3.42
C THR A 54 16.21 -19.70 4.85
N ASP A 55 16.56 -18.44 5.04
CA ASP A 55 16.54 -17.78 6.35
C ASP A 55 15.14 -17.32 6.74
N LEU A 56 14.36 -16.85 5.77
CA LEU A 56 13.03 -16.26 5.97
C LEU A 56 12.07 -16.72 4.87
N LEU A 57 10.94 -17.25 5.28
CA LEU A 57 9.77 -17.46 4.41
C LEU A 57 8.77 -16.33 4.59
N LEU A 58 8.34 -15.72 3.48
CA LEU A 58 7.23 -14.78 3.47
C LEU A 58 6.07 -15.38 2.70
N THR A 59 4.88 -15.39 3.27
CA THR A 59 3.68 -15.92 2.61
C THR A 59 2.55 -14.88 2.62
N ALA A 60 1.76 -14.86 1.53
CA ALA A 60 0.53 -14.07 1.42
C ALA A 60 -0.68 -14.96 1.11
N SER A 61 -0.58 -16.23 1.42
CA SER A 61 -1.66 -17.20 1.26
C SER A 61 -2.43 -17.39 2.57
N ARG A 62 -3.73 -17.71 2.47
CA ARG A 62 -4.56 -17.97 3.65
C ARG A 62 -3.99 -19.12 4.48
N PRO A 63 -3.91 -19.00 5.83
CA PRO A 63 -3.35 -20.03 6.71
C PRO A 63 -3.96 -21.41 6.53
N ALA A 64 -5.29 -21.50 6.37
CA ALA A 64 -5.95 -22.77 6.09
C ALA A 64 -5.51 -23.41 4.75
N ALA A 65 -5.15 -22.61 3.76
CA ALA A 65 -4.62 -23.13 2.50
C ALA A 65 -3.20 -23.67 2.66
N LEU A 66 -2.35 -22.97 3.40
CA LEU A 66 -1.00 -23.44 3.74
C LEU A 66 -1.04 -24.70 4.59
N GLY A 67 -1.93 -24.79 5.59
CA GLY A 67 -2.10 -25.98 6.41
C GLY A 67 -2.46 -27.23 5.60
N ARG A 68 -3.34 -27.10 4.58
CA ARG A 68 -3.67 -28.21 3.68
C ARG A 68 -2.49 -28.69 2.82
N LEU A 69 -1.46 -27.87 2.67
CA LEU A 69 -0.23 -28.20 1.92
C LEU A 69 0.91 -28.70 2.83
N GLY A 70 0.70 -28.79 4.15
CA GLY A 70 1.76 -29.12 5.11
C GLY A 70 2.77 -27.98 5.32
N LEU A 71 2.32 -26.75 5.14
CA LEU A 71 3.12 -25.52 5.25
C LEU A 71 2.61 -24.60 6.39
N SER A 72 1.92 -25.19 7.38
CA SER A 72 1.60 -24.46 8.62
C SER A 72 2.87 -24.16 9.42
N TRP A 73 2.85 -23.11 10.24
CA TRP A 73 4.03 -22.78 11.07
C TRP A 73 4.55 -23.95 11.92
N PRO A 74 3.73 -24.73 12.64
CA PRO A 74 4.22 -25.86 13.41
C PRO A 74 4.93 -26.93 12.54
N GLU A 75 4.41 -27.21 11.34
CA GLU A 75 5.00 -28.17 10.41
C GLU A 75 6.31 -27.66 9.81
N LEU A 76 6.35 -26.37 9.41
CA LEU A 76 7.54 -25.71 8.90
C LEU A 76 8.64 -25.66 9.98
N HIS A 77 8.30 -25.24 11.18
CA HIS A 77 9.27 -25.13 12.28
C HIS A 77 9.85 -26.48 12.72
N ALA A 78 9.00 -27.53 12.75
CA ALA A 78 9.47 -28.88 13.06
C ALA A 78 10.46 -29.40 12.03
N ARG A 79 10.29 -29.04 10.75
CA ARG A 79 11.16 -29.50 9.66
C ARG A 79 12.35 -28.60 9.42
N PHE A 80 12.18 -27.30 9.56
CA PHE A 80 13.17 -26.25 9.29
C PHE A 80 13.35 -25.36 10.54
N PRO A 81 14.02 -25.82 11.59
CA PRO A 81 14.03 -25.14 12.89
C PRO A 81 14.76 -23.79 12.89
N ARG A 82 15.48 -23.43 11.81
CA ARG A 82 16.13 -22.13 11.64
C ARG A 82 15.33 -21.15 10.78
N LEU A 83 14.28 -21.63 10.10
CA LEU A 83 13.47 -20.83 9.20
C LEU A 83 12.57 -19.87 9.98
N CYS A 84 12.75 -18.55 9.81
CA CYS A 84 11.78 -17.57 10.24
C CYS A 84 10.61 -17.48 9.26
N HIS A 85 9.41 -17.14 9.74
CA HIS A 85 8.25 -17.05 8.87
C HIS A 85 7.41 -15.80 9.16
N VAL A 86 7.19 -14.98 8.15
CA VAL A 86 6.23 -13.87 8.15
C VAL A 86 5.05 -14.24 7.27
N ALA A 87 3.85 -14.26 7.86
CA ALA A 87 2.61 -14.50 7.13
C ALA A 87 1.81 -13.21 6.99
N ILE A 88 1.64 -12.74 5.76
CA ILE A 88 0.72 -11.63 5.45
C ILE A 88 -0.67 -12.22 5.32
N VAL A 89 -1.60 -11.72 6.14
CA VAL A 89 -3.00 -12.17 6.20
C VAL A 89 -3.95 -10.99 6.02
N GLY A 90 -5.19 -11.24 5.64
CA GLY A 90 -6.19 -10.18 5.47
C GLY A 90 -6.62 -9.56 6.79
N HIS A 91 -6.92 -10.41 7.76
CA HIS A 91 -7.39 -10.03 9.10
C HIS A 91 -6.60 -10.76 10.19
N PRO A 92 -6.55 -10.22 11.42
CA PRO A 92 -5.97 -10.95 12.55
C PRO A 92 -6.84 -12.14 12.94
N PRO A 93 -6.30 -13.12 13.71
CA PRO A 93 -7.09 -14.20 14.26
C PRO A 93 -8.33 -13.70 15.05
N PRO A 94 -9.46 -14.39 14.97
CA PRO A 94 -9.68 -15.67 14.28
C PRO A 94 -10.12 -15.56 12.81
N ASP A 95 -10.08 -14.37 12.22
CA ASP A 95 -10.65 -14.04 10.91
C ASP A 95 -9.59 -14.03 9.78
N GLU A 96 -8.42 -14.62 9.98
CA GLU A 96 -7.29 -14.61 9.06
C GLU A 96 -7.58 -15.24 7.68
N ASP A 97 -8.55 -16.13 7.63
CA ASP A 97 -9.01 -16.77 6.39
C ASP A 97 -10.16 -16.00 5.69
N ALA A 98 -10.68 -14.93 6.30
CA ALA A 98 -11.72 -14.12 5.69
C ALA A 98 -11.23 -13.41 4.42
N PRO A 99 -12.08 -13.28 3.38
CA PRO A 99 -11.71 -12.59 2.16
C PRO A 99 -11.63 -11.08 2.40
N GLY A 100 -10.66 -10.45 1.75
CA GLY A 100 -10.51 -8.99 1.76
C GLY A 100 -9.45 -8.54 0.78
N HIS A 101 -9.50 -7.27 0.42
CA HIS A 101 -8.53 -6.57 -0.38
C HIS A 101 -8.39 -5.15 0.15
N ASP A 102 -7.37 -4.44 -0.24
CA ASP A 102 -7.05 -3.09 0.18
C ASP A 102 -8.30 -2.18 0.29
N LEU A 103 -9.10 -2.10 -0.78
CA LEU A 103 -10.31 -1.28 -0.84
C LEU A 103 -11.31 -1.61 0.29
N THR A 104 -11.48 -2.91 0.62
CA THR A 104 -12.43 -3.33 1.65
C THR A 104 -11.91 -3.05 3.06
N TYR A 105 -10.60 -3.07 3.26
CA TYR A 105 -9.98 -2.66 4.53
C TYR A 105 -10.10 -1.15 4.72
N GLN A 106 -9.82 -0.36 3.69
CA GLN A 106 -10.01 1.09 3.72
C GLN A 106 -11.46 1.47 4.03
N ALA A 107 -12.44 0.83 3.36
CA ALA A 107 -13.88 1.05 3.60
C ALA A 107 -14.25 0.83 5.07
N ARG A 108 -13.70 -0.21 5.70
CA ARG A 108 -13.99 -0.58 7.09
C ARG A 108 -13.54 0.49 8.09
N PHE A 109 -12.49 1.24 7.77
CA PHE A 109 -11.89 2.23 8.67
C PHE A 109 -12.17 3.69 8.28
N GLY A 110 -13.03 3.91 7.29
CA GLY A 110 -13.53 5.24 6.92
C GLY A 110 -12.54 6.12 6.17
N THR A 111 -11.49 5.54 5.56
CA THR A 111 -10.50 6.30 4.79
C THR A 111 -10.92 6.60 3.35
N LEU A 112 -12.10 6.12 2.93
CA LEU A 112 -12.64 6.37 1.61
C LEU A 112 -13.54 7.62 1.57
N THR A 113 -13.51 8.31 0.45
CA THR A 113 -14.40 9.44 0.14
C THR A 113 -15.25 9.09 -1.08
N PRO A 114 -16.39 8.39 -0.91
CA PRO A 114 -17.24 8.01 -2.03
C PRO A 114 -17.76 9.25 -2.78
N PRO A 115 -17.91 9.19 -4.12
CA PRO A 115 -17.79 7.99 -4.97
C PRO A 115 -16.38 7.71 -5.50
N GLU A 116 -15.37 8.44 -5.06
CA GLU A 116 -14.00 8.34 -5.59
C GLU A 116 -13.27 7.09 -5.08
N LEU A 117 -12.53 6.43 -5.97
CA LEU A 117 -11.61 5.36 -5.59
C LEU A 117 -10.31 5.94 -5.01
N PRO A 118 -9.73 5.27 -3.98
CA PRO A 118 -8.44 5.70 -3.43
C PRO A 118 -7.33 5.55 -4.47
N ARG A 119 -6.42 6.51 -4.50
CA ARG A 119 -5.23 6.47 -5.37
C ARG A 119 -4.06 5.72 -4.77
N VAL A 120 -4.15 5.35 -3.50
CA VAL A 120 -3.09 4.67 -2.75
C VAL A 120 -3.66 3.41 -2.11
N LEU A 121 -2.97 2.30 -2.30
CA LEU A 121 -3.27 1.00 -1.69
C LEU A 121 -2.70 0.98 -0.26
N VAL A 122 -3.36 1.68 0.66
CA VAL A 122 -2.83 1.96 2.01
C VAL A 122 -2.60 0.69 2.81
N ALA A 123 -3.53 -0.28 2.76
CA ALA A 123 -3.42 -1.53 3.51
C ALA A 123 -2.29 -2.41 2.98
N ASP A 124 -2.19 -2.52 1.66
CA ASP A 124 -1.19 -3.37 1.01
C ASP A 124 0.22 -2.80 1.20
N LEU A 125 0.41 -1.49 0.98
CA LEU A 125 1.71 -0.84 1.14
C LEU A 125 2.16 -0.82 2.61
N ALA A 126 1.27 -0.43 3.53
CA ALA A 126 1.58 -0.44 4.95
C ALA A 126 1.80 -1.86 5.49
N GLY A 127 1.07 -2.85 4.96
CA GLY A 127 1.29 -4.26 5.26
C GLY A 127 2.65 -4.76 4.78
N ALA A 128 3.09 -4.35 3.59
CA ALA A 128 4.41 -4.67 3.06
C ALA A 128 5.54 -4.12 3.95
N GLU A 129 5.47 -2.84 4.33
CA GLU A 129 6.44 -2.21 5.24
C GLU A 129 6.48 -2.90 6.62
N ARG A 130 5.33 -3.29 7.15
CA ARG A 130 5.26 -4.06 8.40
C ARG A 130 5.85 -5.46 8.25
N ALA A 131 5.64 -6.11 7.10
CA ALA A 131 6.22 -7.42 6.83
C ALA A 131 7.76 -7.35 6.79
N VAL A 132 8.33 -6.29 6.21
CA VAL A 132 9.77 -6.04 6.24
C VAL A 132 10.26 -5.84 7.68
N SER A 133 9.56 -5.03 8.48
CA SER A 133 9.91 -4.81 9.88
C SER A 133 9.84 -6.09 10.71
N ALA A 134 8.79 -6.90 10.52
CA ALA A 134 8.64 -8.20 11.18
C ALA A 134 9.77 -9.16 10.78
N ALA A 135 10.09 -9.23 9.49
CA ALA A 135 11.17 -10.05 8.96
C ALA A 135 12.52 -9.72 9.60
N LEU A 136 12.88 -8.43 9.64
CA LEU A 136 14.12 -7.98 10.27
C LEU A 136 14.15 -8.27 11.77
N SER A 137 13.01 -8.10 12.46
CA SER A 137 12.89 -8.40 13.89
C SER A 137 13.10 -9.88 14.19
N LEU A 138 12.48 -10.77 13.38
CA LEU A 138 12.65 -12.22 13.54
C LEU A 138 14.08 -12.68 13.24
N LEU A 139 14.69 -12.17 12.18
CA LEU A 139 16.06 -12.50 11.82
C LEU A 139 17.04 -12.02 12.91
N LEU A 140 16.86 -10.79 13.41
CA LEU A 140 17.67 -10.25 14.50
C LEU A 140 17.50 -11.05 15.80
N ALA A 141 16.27 -11.45 16.15
CA ALA A 141 15.99 -12.28 17.32
C ALA A 141 16.70 -13.64 17.22
N ARG A 142 16.63 -14.26 16.03
CA ARG A 142 17.34 -15.52 15.74
C ARG A 142 18.85 -15.38 15.90
N GLU A 143 19.46 -14.32 15.35
CA GLU A 143 20.90 -14.06 15.46
C GLU A 143 21.33 -13.80 16.91
N ARG A 144 20.44 -13.32 17.76
CA ARG A 144 20.64 -13.16 19.21
C ARG A 144 20.38 -14.43 20.02
N GLY A 145 20.16 -15.58 19.38
CA GLY A 145 19.98 -16.87 20.02
C GLY A 145 18.57 -17.15 20.55
N GLN A 146 17.57 -16.36 20.18
CA GLN A 146 16.17 -16.59 20.57
C GLN A 146 15.46 -17.64 19.71
N GLY A 147 16.17 -18.23 18.72
CA GLY A 147 15.60 -19.19 17.78
C GLY A 147 14.82 -18.53 16.63
N ALA A 148 14.31 -19.35 15.72
CA ALA A 148 13.45 -18.89 14.63
C ALA A 148 12.03 -18.61 15.16
N GLY A 149 11.38 -17.60 14.60
CA GLY A 149 10.08 -17.14 15.02
C GLY A 149 9.07 -17.03 13.87
N TYR A 150 7.83 -16.78 14.26
CA TYR A 150 6.68 -16.57 13.38
C TYR A 150 5.98 -15.28 13.73
N GLU A 151 5.62 -14.50 12.70
CA GLU A 151 4.84 -13.27 12.86
C GLU A 151 3.74 -13.21 11.81
N GLN A 152 2.55 -12.78 12.23
CA GLN A 152 1.46 -12.47 11.31
C GLN A 152 1.31 -10.96 11.13
N VAL A 153 1.26 -10.52 9.87
CA VAL A 153 1.00 -9.14 9.50
C VAL A 153 -0.39 -9.07 8.86
N ALA A 154 -1.35 -8.52 9.59
CA ALA A 154 -2.72 -8.35 9.11
C ALA A 154 -2.86 -7.02 8.35
N LEU A 155 -3.26 -7.08 7.07
CA LEU A 155 -3.47 -5.90 6.22
C LEU A 155 -4.55 -4.98 6.79
N SER A 156 -5.62 -5.53 7.35
CA SER A 156 -6.67 -4.73 7.99
C SER A 156 -6.16 -3.95 9.21
N GLU A 157 -5.25 -4.53 10.01
CA GLU A 157 -4.64 -3.81 11.13
C GLU A 157 -3.65 -2.73 10.67
N ALA A 158 -2.98 -2.95 9.53
CA ALA A 158 -2.20 -1.92 8.89
C ALA A 158 -3.08 -0.73 8.48
N ALA A 159 -4.18 -0.98 7.75
CA ALA A 159 -5.16 0.06 7.39
C ALA A 159 -5.74 0.77 8.62
N ARG A 160 -6.10 0.03 9.68
CA ARG A 160 -6.61 0.60 10.94
C ARG A 160 -5.65 1.60 11.56
N SER A 161 -4.35 1.27 11.58
CA SER A 161 -3.34 2.18 12.17
C SER A 161 -3.18 3.47 11.38
N PHE A 162 -3.24 3.38 10.04
CA PHE A 162 -3.15 4.56 9.19
C PHE A 162 -4.42 5.42 9.22
N ALA A 163 -5.55 4.84 9.62
CA ALA A 163 -6.79 5.55 9.87
C ALA A 163 -6.85 6.21 11.26
N GLU A 164 -5.86 6.02 12.12
CA GLU A 164 -5.92 6.53 13.50
C GLU A 164 -6.02 8.07 13.57
N PRO A 165 -5.29 8.88 12.78
CA PRO A 165 -5.48 10.34 12.78
C PRO A 165 -6.90 10.76 12.40
N LEU A 166 -7.54 10.03 11.48
CA LEU A 166 -8.94 10.25 11.10
C LEU A 166 -9.88 9.93 12.26
N ARG A 167 -9.68 8.78 12.92
CA ARG A 167 -10.49 8.31 14.04
C ARG A 167 -10.39 9.21 15.29
N GLN A 168 -9.23 9.82 15.50
CA GLN A 168 -9.00 10.80 16.58
C GLN A 168 -9.48 12.21 16.21
N GLY A 169 -10.10 12.38 15.05
CA GLY A 169 -10.65 13.67 14.62
C GLY A 169 -9.64 14.61 13.97
N LEU A 170 -8.34 14.33 14.04
CA LEU A 170 -7.29 15.22 13.51
C LEU A 170 -7.42 15.44 12.01
N ALA A 171 -7.60 14.37 11.24
CA ALA A 171 -7.77 14.41 9.79
C ALA A 171 -9.24 14.22 9.35
N ALA A 172 -10.19 14.21 10.29
CA ALA A 172 -11.61 14.17 9.98
C ALA A 172 -12.08 15.52 9.37
N PRO A 173 -13.16 15.54 8.57
CA PRO A 173 -13.71 16.80 8.07
C PRO A 173 -13.93 17.82 9.20
N GLY A 174 -13.30 18.99 9.08
CA GLY A 174 -13.31 20.06 10.09
C GLY A 174 -12.27 19.92 11.21
N GLY A 175 -11.52 18.83 11.28
CA GLY A 175 -10.32 18.73 12.11
C GLY A 175 -9.16 19.57 11.56
N ASP A 176 -8.13 19.81 12.34
CA ASP A 176 -7.02 20.70 11.96
C ASP A 176 -6.35 20.27 10.64
N LEU A 177 -6.10 18.97 10.45
CA LEU A 177 -5.60 18.39 9.20
C LEU A 177 -6.71 17.96 8.24
N GLY A 178 -7.96 18.16 8.60
CA GLY A 178 -9.17 17.85 7.80
C GLY A 178 -9.86 19.11 7.23
N GLY A 179 -9.12 20.21 7.14
CA GLY A 179 -9.62 21.47 6.59
C GLY A 179 -10.20 22.45 7.61
N GLY A 180 -10.12 22.17 8.91
CA GLY A 180 -10.52 23.11 9.97
C GLY A 180 -9.58 24.29 10.10
N PHE A 181 -8.26 24.06 9.96
CA PHE A 181 -7.26 25.10 9.98
C PHE A 181 -6.96 25.65 8.57
N PRO A 182 -7.10 26.96 8.32
CA PRO A 182 -6.84 27.53 6.99
C PRO A 182 -5.39 27.36 6.50
N GLY A 183 -4.42 27.29 7.40
CA GLY A 183 -3.01 27.04 7.09
C GLY A 183 -2.72 25.62 6.59
N TYR A 184 -3.71 24.72 6.64
CA TYR A 184 -3.59 23.36 6.14
C TYR A 184 -4.78 23.00 5.23
N GLY A 185 -4.54 22.90 3.93
CA GLY A 185 -5.62 22.60 3.00
C GLY A 185 -5.26 22.67 1.53
N LEU A 186 -6.23 22.31 0.72
CA LEU A 186 -6.17 22.43 -0.73
C LEU A 186 -6.92 23.71 -1.14
N TYR A 187 -6.31 24.50 -2.03
CA TYR A 187 -6.87 25.73 -2.53
C TYR A 187 -6.90 25.74 -4.05
N HIS A 188 -8.02 26.17 -4.61
CA HIS A 188 -8.14 26.43 -6.03
C HIS A 188 -7.25 27.63 -6.40
N THR A 189 -6.66 27.59 -7.58
CA THR A 189 -5.84 28.66 -8.13
C THR A 189 -6.39 29.06 -9.49
N ARG A 190 -5.85 30.09 -10.12
CA ARG A 190 -6.28 30.47 -11.47
C ARG A 190 -6.21 29.29 -12.45
N GLU A 191 -5.23 28.41 -12.27
CA GLU A 191 -5.07 27.15 -13.02
C GLU A 191 -4.52 26.09 -12.07
N GLY A 192 -5.31 25.03 -11.80
CA GLY A 192 -4.95 23.93 -10.92
C GLY A 192 -5.24 24.22 -9.45
N HIS A 193 -4.53 23.54 -8.57
CA HIS A 193 -4.67 23.64 -7.11
C HIS A 193 -3.30 23.70 -6.44
N VAL A 194 -3.26 24.28 -5.27
CA VAL A 194 -2.10 24.19 -4.37
C VAL A 194 -2.47 23.48 -3.08
N ALA A 195 -1.50 22.78 -2.51
CA ALA A 195 -1.52 22.24 -1.17
C ALA A 195 -0.70 23.14 -0.25
N LEU A 196 -1.32 23.68 0.77
CA LEU A 196 -0.70 24.50 1.82
C LEU A 196 -0.60 23.67 3.10
N ALA A 197 0.55 23.71 3.78
CA ALA A 197 0.80 23.02 5.03
C ALA A 197 1.58 23.88 6.05
N ALA A 198 1.17 25.13 6.22
CA ALA A 198 1.77 26.09 7.15
C ALA A 198 1.24 25.85 8.60
N LEU A 199 1.55 24.68 9.16
CA LEU A 199 1.09 24.26 10.49
C LEU A 199 1.84 24.94 11.62
N GLU A 200 3.13 25.12 11.48
CA GLU A 200 3.96 25.79 12.46
C GLU A 200 3.68 27.29 12.48
N LEU A 201 3.62 27.88 13.69
CA LEU A 201 3.27 29.27 13.88
C LEU A 201 4.12 30.24 13.02
N HIS A 202 5.43 29.98 12.91
CA HIS A 202 6.32 30.82 12.12
C HIS A 202 6.06 30.75 10.61
N PHE A 203 5.60 29.62 10.07
CA PHE A 203 5.18 29.52 8.67
C PHE A 203 3.84 30.21 8.46
N TRP A 204 2.92 30.06 9.40
CA TRP A 204 1.62 30.71 9.33
C TRP A 204 1.74 32.23 9.38
N GLU A 205 2.47 32.77 10.34
CA GLU A 205 2.71 34.20 10.48
C GLU A 205 3.42 34.79 9.23
N ARG A 206 4.45 34.09 8.72
CA ARG A 206 5.16 34.46 7.50
C ARG A 206 4.21 34.48 6.30
N LEU A 207 3.38 33.46 6.13
CA LEU A 207 2.40 33.40 5.06
C LEU A 207 1.46 34.62 5.08
N LEU A 208 0.87 34.90 6.23
CA LEU A 208 -0.04 36.05 6.39
C LEU A 208 0.65 37.39 6.10
N GLN A 209 1.87 37.56 6.58
CA GLN A 209 2.67 38.75 6.33
C GLN A 209 2.99 38.93 4.84
N GLU A 210 3.46 37.91 4.16
CA GLU A 210 3.84 37.93 2.74
C GLU A 210 2.62 38.10 1.82
N LEU A 211 1.45 37.61 2.22
CA LEU A 211 0.19 37.81 1.51
C LEU A 211 -0.49 39.16 1.85
N GLY A 212 -0.04 39.86 2.89
CA GLY A 212 -0.66 41.10 3.37
C GLY A 212 -2.04 40.88 3.98
N VAL A 213 -2.32 39.71 4.50
CA VAL A 213 -3.62 39.35 5.12
C VAL A 213 -3.59 39.62 6.60
N LYS A 214 -4.65 40.28 7.11
CA LYS A 214 -4.79 40.61 8.56
C LYS A 214 -5.69 39.63 9.31
N GLY A 215 -6.29 38.67 8.63
CA GLY A 215 -7.20 37.68 9.17
C GLY A 215 -6.73 36.26 8.87
N ASP A 216 -7.32 35.31 9.56
CA ASP A 216 -7.04 33.88 9.40
C ASP A 216 -8.22 33.14 8.70
N GLU A 217 -9.04 33.88 7.96
CA GLU A 217 -10.19 33.31 7.29
C GLU A 217 -9.80 32.59 5.99
N ARG A 218 -10.24 31.35 5.85
CA ARG A 218 -10.05 30.54 4.64
C ARG A 218 -10.45 31.27 3.36
N ARG A 219 -11.54 32.04 3.39
CA ARG A 219 -12.03 32.83 2.24
C ARG A 219 -11.06 33.89 1.72
N ASP A 220 -10.24 34.45 2.59
CA ASP A 220 -9.22 35.42 2.18
C ASP A 220 -8.10 34.73 1.40
N LEU A 221 -7.66 33.57 1.88
CA LEU A 221 -6.69 32.74 1.15
C LEU A 221 -7.23 32.24 -0.18
N GLU A 222 -8.49 31.77 -0.23
CA GLU A 222 -9.15 31.33 -1.47
C GLU A 222 -9.08 32.42 -2.55
N ARG A 223 -9.48 33.65 -2.21
CA ARG A 223 -9.44 34.78 -3.13
C ARG A 223 -8.03 35.14 -3.60
N ILE A 224 -7.05 35.03 -2.71
CA ILE A 224 -5.66 35.36 -3.05
C ILE A 224 -5.09 34.28 -3.94
N PHE A 225 -5.31 32.99 -3.64
CA PHE A 225 -4.77 31.90 -4.45
C PHE A 225 -5.33 31.86 -5.88
N GLU A 226 -6.52 32.39 -6.13
CA GLU A 226 -7.08 32.55 -7.49
C GLU A 226 -6.32 33.56 -8.37
N THR A 227 -5.43 34.37 -7.80
CA THR A 227 -4.73 35.43 -8.56
C THR A 227 -3.57 34.93 -9.42
N LYS A 228 -3.02 33.74 -9.14
CA LYS A 228 -1.90 33.15 -9.89
C LYS A 228 -2.18 31.68 -10.20
N THR A 229 -1.36 31.08 -11.07
CA THR A 229 -1.40 29.63 -11.31
C THR A 229 -0.77 28.85 -10.16
N ALA A 230 -1.07 27.57 -10.04
CA ALA A 230 -0.47 26.68 -9.02
C ALA A 230 1.08 26.71 -9.08
N LYS A 231 1.64 26.65 -10.29
CA LYS A 231 3.09 26.72 -10.51
C LYS A 231 3.68 28.05 -10.02
N GLN A 232 3.02 29.16 -10.33
CA GLN A 232 3.48 30.49 -9.87
C GLN A 232 3.42 30.64 -8.35
N TRP A 233 2.43 30.00 -7.70
CA TRP A 233 2.36 29.97 -6.24
C TRP A 233 3.42 29.07 -5.62
N GLU A 234 3.74 27.94 -6.22
CA GLU A 234 4.83 27.05 -5.77
C GLU A 234 6.19 27.78 -5.85
N GLU A 235 6.47 28.45 -6.98
CA GLU A 235 7.69 29.26 -7.15
C GLU A 235 7.77 30.40 -6.13
N TRP A 236 6.66 31.12 -5.93
CA TRP A 236 6.56 32.20 -4.94
C TRP A 236 6.81 31.73 -3.51
N ALA A 237 6.29 30.54 -3.16
CA ALA A 237 6.46 29.96 -1.84
C ALA A 237 7.88 29.43 -1.59
N ALA A 238 8.50 28.85 -2.61
CA ALA A 238 9.89 28.37 -2.53
C ALA A 238 10.88 29.51 -2.23
N GLU A 239 10.70 30.70 -2.83
CA GLU A 239 11.52 31.87 -2.54
C GLU A 239 11.37 32.38 -1.10
N ARG A 240 10.30 31.99 -0.40
CA ARG A 240 9.91 32.49 0.94
C ARG A 240 10.01 31.42 2.03
N ASP A 241 10.53 30.25 1.67
CA ASP A 241 10.62 29.11 2.59
C ASP A 241 9.26 28.79 3.23
N LEU A 242 8.22 28.66 2.39
CA LEU A 242 6.85 28.33 2.80
C LEU A 242 6.46 26.95 2.31
N PRO A 243 5.80 26.12 3.15
CA PRO A 243 5.37 24.76 2.78
C PRO A 243 4.09 24.81 1.93
N LEU A 244 4.25 25.11 0.65
CA LEU A 244 3.19 25.15 -0.35
C LEU A 244 3.71 24.51 -1.64
N ALA A 245 2.91 23.61 -2.23
CA ALA A 245 3.23 22.93 -3.47
C ALA A 245 2.05 22.91 -4.44
N ALA A 246 2.35 22.93 -5.73
CA ALA A 246 1.34 22.70 -6.76
C ALA A 246 0.88 21.24 -6.73
N VAL A 247 -0.43 21.03 -6.76
CA VAL A 247 -1.01 19.67 -6.89
C VAL A 247 -0.80 19.20 -8.33
N ARG A 248 -0.04 18.10 -8.48
CA ARG A 248 0.27 17.53 -9.80
C ARG A 248 -0.74 16.48 -10.19
N GLY A 249 -1.04 16.39 -11.48
CA GLY A 249 -1.76 15.27 -12.06
C GLY A 249 -0.92 13.98 -12.05
N ILE A 250 -1.55 12.87 -12.39
CA ILE A 250 -0.84 11.62 -12.63
C ILE A 250 -0.15 11.74 -14.00
N GLU A 251 1.17 11.74 -14.03
CA GLU A 251 1.93 11.49 -15.26
C GLU A 251 1.85 9.98 -15.51
N ARG A 252 1.04 9.55 -16.48
CA ARG A 252 1.05 8.16 -16.94
C ARG A 252 2.27 7.96 -17.82
N ASN A 253 2.98 6.84 -17.65
CA ASN A 253 3.93 6.40 -18.65
C ASN A 253 3.15 6.06 -19.92
N GLU A 254 3.27 6.88 -20.95
CA GLU A 254 2.52 6.77 -22.21
C GLU A 254 2.81 5.46 -22.98
N GLU A 255 3.81 4.67 -22.57
CA GLU A 255 4.17 3.40 -23.19
C GLU A 255 3.25 2.22 -22.79
N ALA A 256 2.33 2.39 -21.84
CA ALA A 256 1.48 1.31 -21.30
C ALA A 256 0.11 1.15 -22.02
N GLU A 257 -0.20 1.90 -23.07
CA GLU A 257 -1.55 1.92 -23.69
C GLU A 257 -1.88 0.71 -24.60
N GLY A 258 -1.02 -0.32 -24.68
CA GLY A 258 -1.15 -1.40 -25.68
C GLY A 258 -2.20 -2.49 -25.40
N ASP A 259 -2.64 -2.77 -24.15
CA ASP A 259 -3.33 -4.05 -23.86
C ASP A 259 -4.58 -3.99 -22.96
N GLU A 260 -5.13 -2.81 -22.64
CA GLU A 260 -6.32 -2.69 -21.79
C GLU A 260 -7.62 -3.32 -22.36
N THR A 261 -7.69 -3.51 -23.69
CA THR A 261 -8.92 -4.04 -24.34
C THR A 261 -9.09 -5.56 -24.22
N ALA A 262 -8.02 -6.31 -24.01
CA ALA A 262 -8.06 -7.78 -23.95
C ALA A 262 -8.72 -8.29 -22.64
N PHE A 263 -8.42 -7.70 -21.51
CA PHE A 263 -8.87 -8.19 -20.21
C PHE A 263 -10.36 -7.96 -19.92
N VAL A 264 -10.90 -6.80 -20.31
CA VAL A 264 -12.34 -6.50 -20.14
C VAL A 264 -13.19 -7.43 -21.01
N SER A 265 -12.68 -7.81 -22.20
CA SER A 265 -13.38 -8.75 -23.10
C SER A 265 -13.41 -10.17 -22.56
N GLU A 266 -12.41 -10.62 -21.84
CA GLU A 266 -12.33 -11.98 -21.30
C GLU A 266 -13.25 -12.18 -20.08
N ARG A 267 -13.40 -11.18 -19.21
CA ARG A 267 -14.39 -11.21 -18.11
C ARG A 267 -15.83 -11.23 -18.63
N ARG A 268 -16.13 -10.56 -19.73
CA ARG A 268 -17.45 -10.61 -20.35
C ARG A 268 -17.75 -11.98 -20.95
N ARG A 269 -16.75 -12.69 -21.50
CA ARG A 269 -16.91 -14.05 -22.06
C ARG A 269 -17.09 -15.14 -21.02
N THR A 270 -16.53 -15.00 -19.84
CA THR A 270 -16.69 -15.95 -18.72
C THR A 270 -18.04 -15.77 -18.01
N SER A 271 -18.59 -14.55 -17.95
CA SER A 271 -19.90 -14.28 -17.37
C SER A 271 -21.06 -14.84 -18.22
N THR A 272 -20.92 -14.86 -19.56
CA THR A 272 -21.97 -15.39 -20.47
C THR A 272 -21.97 -16.90 -20.60
N ARG A 273 -20.95 -17.62 -20.13
CA ARG A 273 -20.91 -19.11 -20.15
C ARG A 273 -21.54 -19.76 -18.90
N GLY A 274 -21.93 -18.97 -17.89
CA GLY A 274 -22.57 -19.47 -16.66
C GLY A 274 -24.10 -19.57 -16.72
N GLU A 275 -24.75 -18.95 -17.70
CA GLU A 275 -26.21 -18.88 -17.76
C GLU A 275 -26.90 -19.94 -18.66
N ASP A 276 -26.14 -20.81 -19.32
CA ASP A 276 -26.69 -21.81 -20.26
C ASP A 276 -26.56 -23.24 -19.77
N LYS A 277 -26.71 -23.49 -18.46
CA LYS A 277 -26.88 -24.80 -17.84
C LYS A 277 -27.81 -24.70 -16.64
N SER A 278 -29.10 -24.61 -16.91
CA SER A 278 -30.17 -24.99 -16.00
C SER A 278 -31.26 -25.76 -16.76
#